data_a4ad62bbb33525cf85e100596ee499cf
#
_entry.id   a4ad62bbb33525cf85e100596ee499cf
#
_cell.length_a   1.000
_cell.length_b   1.000
_cell.length_c   1.000
_cell.angle_alpha   90.00
_cell.angle_beta   90.00
_cell.angle_gamma   90.00
#
_symmetry.space_group_name_H-M   'P 1'
#
loop_
_entity.id
_entity.type
_entity.pdbx_description
1 polymer ?
#
loop_
_entity_poly.entity_id
_entity_poly.type
_entity_poly.pdbx_seq_one_letter_code
_entity_poly.pdbx_strand_id
1 'polypeptide(L)'
;LIIEGKKFGIYNEVIKDNKNNSLNLVGITADIKGNDQIKRVYGDSGKSPTLTTMQGGHQEPKVAINNYLYRKLTVKECARLQTFPDNYFDGFKDSPSYKGIGNSWTVDVIVHIFKEMKFI
;
A
#
# COMPACT_ATOMS: atom_id res chain seq x y z
N LEU A 1 11.92 -1.65 14.95
CA LEU A 1 12.61 -0.41 15.28
C LEU A 1 11.60 0.73 15.43
N ILE A 2 11.68 1.47 16.53
CA ILE A 2 10.79 2.61 16.80
C ILE A 2 11.63 3.88 16.85
N ILE A 3 11.31 4.87 16.01
CA ILE A 3 11.97 6.17 15.97
C ILE A 3 10.89 7.24 16.05
N GLU A 4 11.01 8.15 17.03
CA GLU A 4 10.03 9.24 17.28
C GLU A 4 8.60 8.73 17.38
N GLY A 5 8.39 7.56 18.04
CA GLY A 5 7.09 6.94 18.18
C GLY A 5 6.54 6.24 16.94
N LYS A 6 7.27 6.28 15.83
CA LYS A 6 6.88 5.60 14.58
C LYS A 6 7.59 4.26 14.44
N LYS A 7 6.88 3.28 13.93
CA LYS A 7 7.38 1.93 13.75
C LYS A 7 7.99 1.75 12.37
N PHE A 8 9.23 1.27 12.32
CA PHE A 8 9.95 0.98 11.08
C PHE A 8 10.45 -0.46 11.10
N GLY A 9 10.49 -1.07 9.93
CA GLY A 9 11.10 -2.38 9.74
C GLY A 9 12.40 -2.29 8.96
N ILE A 10 13.14 -3.37 8.92
CA ILE A 10 14.41 -3.48 8.21
C ILE A 10 14.22 -4.34 6.97
N TYR A 11 14.79 -3.93 5.84
CA TYR A 11 14.74 -4.70 4.60
C TYR A 11 16.12 -4.83 3.98
N ASN A 12 16.28 -5.85 3.14
CA ASN A 12 17.48 -6.07 2.35
C ASN A 12 17.26 -5.56 0.93
N GLU A 13 18.18 -4.73 0.45
CA GLU A 13 18.16 -4.24 -0.92
C GLU A 13 18.24 -5.40 -1.93
N VAL A 14 17.46 -5.27 -3.00
CA VAL A 14 17.49 -6.19 -4.13
C VAL A 14 17.82 -5.40 -5.38
N ILE A 15 18.87 -5.81 -6.08
CA ILE A 15 19.24 -5.23 -7.37
C ILE A 15 18.26 -5.76 -8.42
N LYS A 16 17.53 -4.88 -9.06
CA LYS A 16 16.55 -5.25 -10.09
C LYS A 16 16.82 -4.59 -11.40
N ASP A 17 16.59 -5.38 -12.45
CA ASP A 17 16.46 -4.87 -13.80
C ASP A 17 15.00 -4.44 -14.01
N ASN A 18 14.74 -3.14 -13.94
CA ASN A 18 13.39 -2.58 -13.95
C ASN A 18 12.91 -2.17 -15.34
N LYS A 19 13.42 -2.75 -16.40
CA LYS A 19 13.24 -2.25 -17.77
C LYS A 19 11.79 -2.11 -18.22
N ASN A 20 10.81 -2.78 -17.61
CA ASN A 20 9.41 -2.72 -18.05
C ASN A 20 8.43 -2.81 -16.89
N ASN A 21 8.87 -2.45 -15.67
CA ASN A 21 8.04 -2.60 -14.49
C ASN A 21 7.66 -1.22 -13.92
N SER A 22 6.36 -0.92 -13.85
CA SER A 22 5.86 0.31 -13.24
C SER A 22 5.96 0.30 -11.71
N LEU A 23 6.17 -0.87 -11.11
CA LEU A 23 6.42 -1.03 -9.68
C LEU A 23 7.92 -0.85 -9.42
N ASN A 24 8.26 -0.03 -8.43
CA ASN A 24 9.64 0.20 -8.04
C ASN A 24 10.00 -0.66 -6.83
N LEU A 25 10.18 -1.97 -7.05
CA LEU A 25 10.60 -2.88 -5.98
C LEU A 25 12.05 -2.61 -5.61
N VAL A 26 12.29 -2.27 -4.33
CA VAL A 26 13.64 -1.95 -3.84
C VAL A 26 14.21 -2.99 -2.91
N GLY A 27 13.40 -3.84 -2.29
CA GLY A 27 13.95 -4.85 -1.40
C GLY A 27 12.92 -5.81 -0.83
N ILE A 28 13.41 -6.66 0.07
CA ILE A 28 12.66 -7.72 0.75
C ILE A 28 12.87 -7.53 2.26
N THR A 29 11.79 -7.57 3.04
CA THR A 29 11.89 -7.41 4.49
C THR A 29 12.73 -8.51 5.13
N ALA A 30 13.50 -8.14 6.15
CA ALA A 30 14.34 -9.06 6.90
C ALA A 30 13.61 -9.67 8.11
N ASP A 31 12.57 -9.02 8.61
CA ASP A 31 11.90 -9.33 9.87
C ASP A 31 10.54 -10.01 9.72
N ILE A 32 10.08 -10.23 8.49
CA ILE A 32 8.79 -10.88 8.21
C ILE A 32 9.02 -12.25 7.60
N LYS A 33 8.32 -13.25 8.13
CA LYS A 33 8.31 -14.61 7.60
C LYS A 33 7.03 -14.82 6.79
N GLY A 34 7.12 -15.62 5.73
CA GLY A 34 5.97 -15.93 4.90
C GLY A 34 6.31 -15.90 3.42
N ASN A 35 5.31 -15.74 2.57
CA ASN A 35 5.52 -15.73 1.14
C ASN A 35 6.20 -14.41 0.68
N ASP A 36 6.75 -14.45 -0.51
CA ASP A 36 7.52 -13.34 -1.08
C ASP A 36 6.68 -12.06 -1.20
N GLN A 37 5.40 -12.20 -1.53
CA GLN A 37 4.54 -11.05 -1.82
C GLN A 37 4.37 -10.11 -0.61
N ILE A 38 4.26 -10.66 0.60
CA ILE A 38 4.10 -9.83 1.82
C ILE A 38 5.41 -9.21 2.28
N LYS A 39 6.54 -9.67 1.76
CA LYS A 39 7.88 -9.18 2.13
C LYS A 39 8.38 -8.05 1.24
N ARG A 40 7.74 -7.78 0.13
CA ARG A 40 8.23 -6.81 -0.85
C ARG A 40 8.14 -5.39 -0.31
N VAL A 41 9.22 -4.63 -0.49
CA VAL A 41 9.30 -3.20 -0.14
C VAL A 41 9.47 -2.40 -1.42
N TYR A 42 8.65 -1.38 -1.60
CA TYR A 42 8.63 -0.57 -2.81
C TYR A 42 9.14 0.84 -2.53
N GLY A 43 9.78 1.45 -3.52
CA GLY A 43 10.12 2.86 -3.48
C GLY A 43 8.90 3.74 -3.75
N ASP A 44 9.01 5.02 -3.43
CA ASP A 44 7.94 5.99 -3.59
C ASP A 44 7.77 6.54 -5.00
N SER A 45 8.66 6.20 -5.91
CA SER A 45 8.66 6.72 -7.28
C SER A 45 7.88 5.90 -8.28
N GLY A 46 7.39 4.71 -7.90
CA GLY A 46 6.62 3.83 -8.75
C GLY A 46 5.15 3.75 -8.37
N LYS A 47 4.40 2.93 -9.07
CA LYS A 47 3.01 2.64 -8.74
C LYS A 47 2.92 1.75 -7.51
N SER A 48 1.79 1.83 -6.82
CA SER A 48 1.50 0.93 -5.70
C SER A 48 1.18 -0.48 -6.19
N PRO A 49 1.57 -1.53 -5.44
CA PRO A 49 1.02 -2.86 -5.68
C PRO A 49 -0.48 -2.89 -5.41
N THR A 50 -1.14 -3.96 -5.84
CA THR A 50 -2.57 -4.16 -5.59
C THR A 50 -2.86 -4.13 -4.09
N LEU A 51 -3.87 -3.36 -3.69
CA LEU A 51 -4.33 -3.32 -2.30
C LEU A 51 -5.24 -4.53 -2.04
N THR A 52 -4.87 -5.33 -1.03
CA THR A 52 -5.70 -6.43 -0.53
C THR A 52 -6.57 -5.93 0.62
N THR A 53 -7.35 -6.81 1.24
CA THR A 53 -8.11 -6.45 2.45
C THR A 53 -7.21 -6.24 3.67
N MET A 54 -5.93 -6.59 3.57
CA MET A 54 -4.90 -6.33 4.59
C MET A 54 -5.29 -6.85 5.98
N GLN A 55 -5.89 -8.04 6.01
CA GLN A 55 -6.39 -8.69 7.23
C GLN A 55 -5.36 -9.68 7.75
N GLY A 56 -4.46 -9.20 8.61
CA GLY A 56 -3.40 -10.01 9.20
C GLY A 56 -2.29 -10.40 8.22
N GLY A 57 -1.29 -11.13 8.69
CA GLY A 57 -0.23 -11.65 7.83
C GLY A 57 0.65 -10.58 7.17
N HIS A 58 0.71 -9.37 7.72
CA HIS A 58 1.56 -8.28 7.21
C HIS A 58 1.28 -7.92 5.75
N GLN A 59 0.01 -7.89 5.35
CA GLN A 59 -0.40 -7.63 3.97
C GLN A 59 -0.40 -6.15 3.58
N GLU A 60 -0.23 -5.22 4.52
CA GLU A 60 -0.18 -3.79 4.21
C GLU A 60 0.99 -3.50 3.27
N PRO A 61 0.81 -2.65 2.25
CA PRO A 61 1.90 -2.24 1.37
C PRO A 61 3.04 -1.59 2.16
N LYS A 62 4.27 -1.84 1.76
CA LYS A 62 5.47 -1.36 2.44
C LYS A 62 6.24 -0.42 1.55
N VAL A 63 6.65 0.71 2.09
CA VAL A 63 7.40 1.74 1.37
C VAL A 63 8.75 1.95 2.02
N ALA A 64 9.81 2.10 1.20
CA ALA A 64 11.16 2.36 1.69
C ALA A 64 11.28 3.79 2.20
N ILE A 65 11.86 3.95 3.39
CA ILE A 65 12.23 5.25 3.96
C ILE A 65 13.65 5.62 3.54
N ASN A 66 14.56 4.64 3.56
CA ASN A 66 15.94 4.80 3.12
C ASN A 66 16.46 3.44 2.62
N ASN A 67 17.76 3.25 2.51
CA ASN A 67 18.36 2.04 1.93
C ASN A 67 18.15 0.77 2.76
N TYR A 68 17.66 0.88 3.99
CA TYR A 68 17.52 -0.27 4.88
C TYR A 68 16.26 -0.26 5.76
N LEU A 69 15.50 0.83 5.81
CA LEU A 69 14.30 0.94 6.61
C LEU A 69 13.06 1.06 5.74
N TYR A 70 11.99 0.36 6.13
CA TYR A 70 10.69 0.47 5.49
C TYR A 70 9.62 0.79 6.54
N ARG A 71 8.48 1.26 6.08
CA ARG A 71 7.26 1.35 6.90
C ARG A 71 6.06 0.83 6.11
N LYS A 72 5.02 0.47 6.84
CA LYS A 72 3.74 0.12 6.22
C LYS A 72 2.98 1.39 5.87
N LEU A 73 2.18 1.34 4.81
CA LEU A 73 1.31 2.46 4.47
C LEU A 73 0.19 2.60 5.51
N THR A 74 -0.16 3.84 5.84
CA THR A 74 -1.27 4.15 6.74
C THR A 74 -2.61 3.95 6.02
N VAL A 75 -3.70 3.90 6.81
CA VAL A 75 -5.07 3.89 6.26
C VAL A 75 -5.30 5.07 5.32
N LYS A 76 -4.90 6.27 5.73
CA LYS A 76 -5.05 7.47 4.90
C LYS A 76 -4.31 7.35 3.56
N GLU A 77 -3.10 6.84 3.58
CA GLU A 77 -2.32 6.63 2.36
C GLU A 77 -2.97 5.61 1.43
N CYS A 78 -3.46 4.50 1.97
CA CYS A 78 -4.18 3.50 1.19
C CYS A 78 -5.50 4.06 0.65
N ALA A 79 -6.21 4.87 1.44
CA ALA A 79 -7.44 5.53 1.00
C ALA A 79 -7.16 6.48 -0.18
N ARG A 80 -6.06 7.24 -0.13
CA ARG A 80 -5.64 8.08 -1.25
C ARG A 80 -5.34 7.30 -2.51
N LEU A 81 -4.72 6.13 -2.39
CA LEU A 81 -4.45 5.26 -3.53
C LEU A 81 -5.74 4.77 -4.19
N GLN A 82 -6.80 4.57 -3.43
CA GLN A 82 -8.13 4.23 -3.94
C GLN A 82 -9.00 5.46 -4.22
N THR A 83 -8.43 6.65 -4.13
CA THR A 83 -9.05 7.94 -4.41
C THR A 83 -10.25 8.27 -3.51
N PHE A 84 -10.28 7.74 -2.28
CA PHE A 84 -11.21 8.19 -1.25
C PHE A 84 -10.82 9.58 -0.73
N PRO A 85 -11.79 10.38 -0.25
CA PRO A 85 -11.47 11.60 0.48
C PRO A 85 -10.63 11.28 1.74
N ASP A 86 -9.72 12.19 2.12
CA ASP A 86 -8.79 11.97 3.23
C ASP A 86 -9.48 11.67 4.56
N ASN A 87 -10.66 12.22 4.79
CA ASN A 87 -11.39 12.06 6.03
C ASN A 87 -12.43 10.94 6.02
N TYR A 88 -12.50 10.16 4.95
CA TYR A 88 -13.56 9.14 4.80
C TYR A 88 -13.54 8.09 5.90
N PHE A 89 -12.35 7.68 6.34
CA PHE A 89 -12.17 6.64 7.35
C PHE A 89 -11.91 7.20 8.75
N ASP A 90 -12.03 8.50 8.96
CA ASP A 90 -11.83 9.12 10.28
C ASP A 90 -12.82 8.54 11.29
N GLY A 91 -12.32 8.21 12.49
CA GLY A 91 -13.12 7.63 13.56
C GLY A 91 -13.30 6.12 13.48
N PHE A 92 -12.84 5.46 12.42
CA PHE A 92 -12.86 4.01 12.29
C PHE A 92 -11.53 3.41 12.69
N LYS A 93 -11.56 2.17 13.21
CA LYS A 93 -10.34 1.42 13.51
C LYS A 93 -9.61 1.04 12.22
N ASP A 94 -8.29 0.83 12.34
CA ASP A 94 -7.43 0.56 11.18
C ASP A 94 -7.82 -0.72 10.44
N SER A 95 -8.04 -1.83 11.15
CA SER A 95 -8.32 -3.11 10.50
C SER A 95 -9.59 -3.09 9.64
N PRO A 96 -10.76 -2.63 10.14
CA PRO A 96 -11.93 -2.47 9.28
C PRO A 96 -11.73 -1.48 8.14
N SER A 97 -10.94 -0.41 8.35
CA SER A 97 -10.65 0.57 7.32
C SER A 97 -9.83 -0.05 6.18
N TYR A 98 -8.77 -0.77 6.49
CA TYR A 98 -7.97 -1.48 5.48
C TYR A 98 -8.83 -2.48 4.70
N LYS A 99 -9.68 -3.22 5.39
CA LYS A 99 -10.59 -4.17 4.75
C LYS A 99 -11.52 -3.48 3.75
N GLY A 100 -12.13 -2.38 4.16
CA GLY A 100 -13.03 -1.60 3.30
C GLY A 100 -12.30 -1.06 2.07
N ILE A 101 -11.09 -0.54 2.24
CA ILE A 101 -10.27 -0.05 1.14
C ILE A 101 -9.94 -1.17 0.15
N GLY A 102 -9.49 -2.32 0.65
CA GLY A 102 -9.12 -3.45 -0.21
C GLY A 102 -10.30 -4.08 -0.95
N ASN A 103 -11.49 -4.05 -0.36
CA ASN A 103 -12.71 -4.55 -1.00
C ASN A 103 -13.32 -3.57 -1.99
N SER A 104 -12.92 -2.30 -1.96
CA SER A 104 -13.52 -1.27 -2.81
C SER A 104 -12.84 -1.21 -4.19
N TRP A 105 -13.49 -0.50 -5.08
CA TRP A 105 -12.88 -0.08 -6.35
C TRP A 105 -12.28 1.31 -6.19
N THR A 106 -11.36 1.68 -7.09
CA THR A 106 -10.86 3.05 -7.15
C THR A 106 -12.02 4.00 -7.44
N VAL A 107 -12.28 4.93 -6.53
CA VAL A 107 -13.49 5.77 -6.57
C VAL A 107 -13.57 6.58 -7.86
N ASP A 108 -12.47 7.22 -8.25
CA ASP A 108 -12.43 8.05 -9.47
C ASP A 108 -12.71 7.24 -10.73
N VAL A 109 -12.28 5.99 -10.79
CA VAL A 109 -12.58 5.09 -11.92
C VAL A 109 -14.08 4.83 -12.02
N ILE A 110 -14.72 4.53 -10.88
CA ILE A 110 -16.16 4.27 -10.84
C ILE A 110 -16.95 5.54 -11.20
N VAL A 111 -16.55 6.68 -10.68
CA VAL A 111 -17.18 7.97 -11.03
C VAL A 111 -17.08 8.21 -12.53
N HIS A 112 -15.92 7.97 -13.13
CA HIS A 112 -15.72 8.12 -14.56
C HIS A 112 -16.66 7.20 -15.35
N ILE A 113 -16.75 5.91 -14.98
CA ILE A 113 -17.65 4.95 -15.66
C ILE A 113 -19.08 5.42 -15.57
N PHE A 114 -19.56 5.84 -14.40
CA PHE A 114 -20.95 6.28 -14.21
C PHE A 114 -21.27 7.55 -15.01
N LYS A 115 -20.31 8.46 -15.14
CA LYS A 115 -20.50 9.66 -15.97
C LYS A 115 -20.69 9.34 -17.45
N GLU A 116 -20.07 8.28 -17.92
CA GLU A 116 -20.17 7.85 -19.33
C GLU A 116 -21.39 6.97 -19.58
N MET A 117 -22.08 6.50 -18.56
CA MET A 117 -23.28 5.70 -18.70
C MET A 117 -24.47 6.58 -19.06
N LYS A 118 -25.25 6.12 -20.03
CA LYS A 118 -26.51 6.75 -20.38
C LYS A 118 -27.65 6.06 -19.65
N PHE A 119 -28.34 6.80 -18.80
CA PHE A 119 -29.53 6.33 -18.12
C PHE A 119 -30.76 6.79 -18.91
N ILE A 120 -31.59 5.86 -19.26
CA ILE A 120 -32.83 6.14 -19.98
C ILE A 120 -33.98 6.19 -19.00
#